data_57c42a688ff7b3f3ee37baa9214b07d8
#
_entry.id   57c42a688ff7b3f3ee37baa9214b07d8
#
_cell.length_a   1.000
_cell.length_b   1.000
_cell.length_c   1.000
_cell.angle_alpha   90.00
_cell.angle_beta   90.00
_cell.angle_gamma   90.00
#
_symmetry.space_group_name_H-M   'P 1'
#
loop_
_entity.id
_entity.type
_entity.pdbx_description
1 polymer ?
#
loop_
_entity_poly.entity_id
_entity_poly.type
_entity_poly.pdbx_seq_one_letter_code
_entity_poly.pdbx_strand_id
1 'polypeptide(L)'
;MDSTFAIDFFSEEWIRNATITAFLVFLYFYLLSKIKNENLELFFKVSALIIFSMTLTYHIILLTSGSWTLKEDLPLHLCSVSAIICCIIFFVKKKQFLFEFLFYCGIIGGFISILTPQITLYDGNYFFYIMFYFKHASIIINPIEIMYRMKMHLRKYSWLKTFGGINILLAIVMPVNAALGSNYLYVAKPPIAKNPLILGTGENTILGLPDYVFGFEIILLILLLVFYLIFKPRNRNE
;
A
#
# COMPACT_ATOMS: atom_id res chain seq x y z
N MET A 1 -15.83 -19.61 8.89
CA MET A 1 -16.31 -18.25 9.21
C MET A 1 -15.17 -17.27 9.00
N ASP A 2 -15.40 -16.27 8.19
CA ASP A 2 -14.41 -15.21 7.94
C ASP A 2 -14.23 -14.40 9.22
N SER A 3 -12.99 -14.19 9.61
CA SER A 3 -12.64 -13.42 10.82
C SER A 3 -11.71 -12.27 10.45
N THR A 4 -12.15 -11.03 10.73
CA THR A 4 -11.30 -9.86 10.64
C THR A 4 -10.87 -9.44 12.04
N PHE A 5 -9.58 -9.27 12.25
CA PHE A 5 -9.01 -8.88 13.53
C PHE A 5 -7.85 -7.91 13.34
N ALA A 6 -7.57 -7.14 14.37
CA ALA A 6 -6.41 -6.27 14.44
C ALA A 6 -5.38 -6.89 15.40
N ILE A 7 -4.10 -6.74 15.06
CA ILE A 7 -3.00 -7.14 15.93
C ILE A 7 -2.56 -5.89 16.70
N ASP A 8 -2.60 -5.98 18.03
CA ASP A 8 -2.22 -4.85 18.90
C ASP A 8 -0.74 -4.52 18.76
N PHE A 9 -0.47 -3.23 18.67
CA PHE A 9 0.89 -2.69 18.59
C PHE A 9 1.70 -3.11 19.82
N PHE A 10 2.95 -3.57 19.61
CA PHE A 10 3.85 -4.14 20.60
C PHE A 10 3.39 -5.45 21.26
N SER A 11 2.32 -6.11 20.80
CA SER A 11 2.03 -7.48 21.21
C SER A 11 3.16 -8.44 20.77
N GLU A 12 3.27 -9.60 21.40
CA GLU A 12 4.25 -10.64 20.98
C GLU A 12 4.08 -11.04 19.52
N GLU A 13 2.83 -11.15 19.08
CA GLU A 13 2.50 -11.45 17.69
C GLU A 13 2.98 -10.34 16.75
N TRP A 14 2.73 -9.08 17.11
CA TRP A 14 3.20 -7.94 16.33
C TRP A 14 4.73 -7.90 16.24
N ILE A 15 5.43 -8.05 17.38
CA ILE A 15 6.91 -8.03 17.45
C ILE A 15 7.47 -9.14 16.56
N ARG A 16 6.95 -10.37 16.70
CA ARG A 16 7.37 -11.50 15.88
C ARG A 16 7.21 -11.20 14.38
N ASN A 17 6.04 -10.71 13.96
CA ASN A 17 5.73 -10.49 12.55
C ASN A 17 6.52 -9.32 11.96
N ALA A 18 6.64 -8.22 12.71
CA ALA A 18 7.44 -7.07 12.32
C ALA A 18 8.92 -7.46 12.17
N THR A 19 9.46 -8.26 13.10
CA THR A 19 10.84 -8.74 13.06
C THR A 19 11.08 -9.65 11.86
N ILE A 20 10.18 -10.64 11.61
CA ILE A 20 10.29 -11.53 10.45
C ILE A 20 10.22 -10.72 9.16
N THR A 21 9.25 -9.79 9.07
CA THR A 21 9.09 -8.95 7.87
C THR A 21 10.33 -8.08 7.64
N ALA A 22 10.85 -7.42 8.68
CA ALA A 22 12.05 -6.60 8.57
C ALA A 22 13.27 -7.44 8.15
N PHE A 23 13.45 -8.65 8.71
CA PHE A 23 14.51 -9.57 8.33
C PHE A 23 14.40 -9.99 6.85
N LEU A 24 13.20 -10.33 6.38
CA LEU A 24 12.97 -10.72 4.98
C LEU A 24 13.21 -9.54 4.02
N VAL A 25 12.79 -8.33 4.39
CA VAL A 25 13.07 -7.10 3.63
C VAL A 25 14.58 -6.84 3.55
N PHE A 26 15.29 -6.98 4.68
CA PHE A 26 16.75 -6.85 4.71
C PHE A 26 17.42 -7.90 3.82
N LEU A 27 17.02 -9.17 3.94
CA LEU A 27 17.52 -10.27 3.11
C LEU A 27 17.28 -10.01 1.62
N TYR A 28 16.10 -9.51 1.26
CA TYR A 28 15.77 -9.13 -0.11
C TYR A 28 16.76 -8.06 -0.64
N PHE A 29 16.98 -6.98 0.10
CA PHE A 29 17.92 -5.93 -0.32
C PHE A 29 19.37 -6.43 -0.36
N TYR A 30 19.75 -7.31 0.55
CA TYR A 30 21.05 -7.98 0.51
C TYR A 30 21.22 -8.79 -0.78
N LEU A 31 20.25 -9.62 -1.14
CA LEU A 31 20.26 -10.40 -2.38
C LEU A 31 20.26 -9.48 -3.61
N LEU A 32 19.42 -8.45 -3.62
CA LEU A 32 19.39 -7.46 -4.68
C LEU A 32 20.74 -6.77 -4.89
N SER A 33 21.49 -6.52 -3.81
CA SER A 33 22.83 -5.92 -3.88
C SER A 33 23.85 -6.80 -4.65
N LYS A 34 23.62 -8.12 -4.72
CA LYS A 34 24.46 -9.08 -5.45
C LYS A 34 24.06 -9.22 -6.92
N ILE A 35 22.88 -8.70 -7.32
CA ILE A 35 22.44 -8.77 -8.71
C ILE A 35 23.24 -7.78 -9.55
N LYS A 36 23.88 -8.28 -10.62
CA LYS A 36 24.59 -7.46 -11.59
C LYS A 36 23.63 -6.57 -12.37
N ASN A 37 24.10 -5.40 -12.81
CA ASN A 37 23.29 -4.43 -13.55
C ASN A 37 22.65 -5.01 -14.83
N GLU A 38 23.36 -5.91 -15.52
CA GLU A 38 22.85 -6.59 -16.72
C GLU A 38 21.60 -7.46 -16.45
N ASN A 39 21.44 -7.98 -15.24
CA ASN A 39 20.35 -8.86 -14.85
C ASN A 39 19.21 -8.12 -14.09
N LEU A 40 19.37 -6.82 -13.81
CA LEU A 40 18.40 -6.07 -13.00
C LEU A 40 17.02 -6.00 -13.65
N GLU A 41 16.94 -5.77 -14.94
CA GLU A 41 15.65 -5.68 -15.64
C GLU A 41 14.89 -6.99 -15.57
N LEU A 42 15.57 -8.12 -15.77
CA LEU A 42 14.98 -9.45 -15.65
C LEU A 42 14.54 -9.70 -14.19
N PHE A 43 15.40 -9.38 -13.22
CA PHE A 43 15.09 -9.53 -11.79
C PHE A 43 13.81 -8.77 -11.41
N PHE A 44 13.67 -7.50 -11.82
CA PHE A 44 12.49 -6.70 -11.52
C PHE A 44 11.23 -7.23 -12.20
N LYS A 45 11.33 -7.69 -13.45
CA LYS A 45 10.20 -8.31 -14.14
C LYS A 45 9.76 -9.61 -13.46
N VAL A 46 10.72 -10.43 -13.01
CA VAL A 46 10.42 -11.66 -12.26
C VAL A 46 9.77 -11.33 -10.90
N SER A 47 10.28 -10.34 -10.18
CA SER A 47 9.67 -9.86 -8.92
C SER A 47 8.21 -9.40 -9.14
N ALA A 48 7.96 -8.61 -10.19
CA ALA A 48 6.61 -8.18 -10.54
C ALA A 48 5.68 -9.36 -10.88
N LEU A 49 6.17 -10.37 -11.60
CA LEU A 49 5.40 -11.57 -11.90
C LEU A 49 5.10 -12.40 -10.65
N ILE A 50 6.02 -12.47 -9.68
CA ILE A 50 5.78 -13.12 -8.39
C ILE A 50 4.65 -12.38 -7.64
N ILE A 51 4.71 -11.04 -7.55
CA ILE A 51 3.67 -10.24 -6.89
C ILE A 51 2.32 -10.44 -7.60
N PHE A 52 2.32 -10.43 -8.93
CA PHE A 52 1.10 -10.69 -9.73
C PHE A 52 0.54 -12.08 -9.45
N SER A 53 1.38 -13.12 -9.48
CA SER A 53 0.96 -14.51 -9.24
C SER A 53 0.38 -14.68 -7.83
N MET A 54 1.01 -14.09 -6.81
CA MET A 54 0.50 -14.13 -5.44
C MET A 54 -0.84 -13.40 -5.31
N THR A 55 -0.98 -12.23 -5.96
CA THR A 55 -2.24 -11.48 -5.99
C THR A 55 -3.34 -12.25 -6.74
N LEU A 56 -3.01 -12.88 -7.85
CA LEU A 56 -3.94 -13.70 -8.61
C LEU A 56 -4.39 -14.92 -7.80
N THR A 57 -3.45 -15.59 -7.13
CA THR A 57 -3.75 -16.72 -6.23
C THR A 57 -4.69 -16.30 -5.12
N TYR A 58 -4.49 -15.13 -4.51
CA TYR A 58 -5.41 -14.57 -3.51
C TYR A 58 -6.85 -14.51 -4.05
N HIS A 59 -7.06 -13.91 -5.23
CA HIS A 59 -8.40 -13.81 -5.80
C HIS A 59 -8.97 -15.15 -6.26
N ILE A 60 -8.14 -16.07 -6.78
CA ILE A 60 -8.58 -17.42 -7.17
C ILE A 60 -9.09 -18.20 -5.95
N ILE A 61 -8.35 -18.16 -4.82
CA ILE A 61 -8.79 -18.85 -3.59
C ILE A 61 -10.14 -18.29 -3.13
N LEU A 62 -10.31 -16.97 -3.09
CA LEU A 62 -11.57 -16.35 -2.72
C LEU A 62 -12.73 -16.71 -3.66
N LEU A 63 -12.49 -16.72 -4.97
CA LEU A 63 -13.50 -17.09 -5.97
C LEU A 63 -13.90 -18.56 -5.84
N THR A 64 -12.95 -19.46 -5.66
CA THR A 64 -13.19 -20.89 -5.56
C THR A 64 -13.85 -21.30 -4.23
N SER A 65 -13.59 -20.55 -3.15
CA SER A 65 -14.27 -20.73 -1.86
C SER A 65 -15.65 -20.07 -1.79
N GLY A 66 -16.03 -19.27 -2.80
CA GLY A 66 -17.28 -18.50 -2.77
C GLY A 66 -17.27 -17.30 -1.82
N SER A 67 -16.10 -16.94 -1.27
CA SER A 67 -15.95 -15.81 -0.33
C SER A 67 -15.73 -14.48 -1.04
N TRP A 68 -15.41 -14.46 -2.35
CA TRP A 68 -15.15 -13.25 -3.10
C TRP A 68 -16.41 -12.38 -3.28
N THR A 69 -16.33 -11.11 -2.95
CA THR A 69 -17.45 -10.19 -3.09
C THR A 69 -17.02 -8.86 -3.71
N LEU A 70 -17.92 -8.21 -4.45
CA LEU A 70 -17.71 -6.83 -4.94
C LEU A 70 -17.59 -5.82 -3.79
N LYS A 71 -18.12 -6.16 -2.63
CA LYS A 71 -18.13 -5.29 -1.45
C LYS A 71 -16.77 -5.20 -0.77
N GLU A 72 -15.96 -6.27 -0.78
CA GLU A 72 -14.73 -6.36 0.02
C GLU A 72 -13.47 -6.53 -0.83
N ASP A 73 -13.57 -7.13 -2.05
CA ASP A 73 -12.42 -7.67 -2.76
C ASP A 73 -12.02 -6.91 -4.03
N LEU A 74 -12.70 -5.81 -4.38
CA LEU A 74 -12.22 -4.95 -5.44
C LEU A 74 -10.88 -4.28 -5.01
N PRO A 75 -9.91 -4.14 -5.91
CA PRO A 75 -8.59 -3.59 -5.58
C PRO A 75 -8.61 -2.05 -5.45
N LEU A 76 -9.56 -1.51 -4.68
CA LEU A 76 -9.81 -0.07 -4.54
C LEU A 76 -9.17 0.54 -3.27
N HIS A 77 -8.64 -0.28 -2.37
CA HIS A 77 -7.80 0.24 -1.29
C HIS A 77 -6.45 0.74 -1.82
N LEU A 78 -5.88 1.77 -1.22
CA LEU A 78 -4.64 2.40 -1.64
C LEU A 78 -3.47 1.39 -1.75
N CYS A 79 -3.38 0.45 -0.80
CA CYS A 79 -2.39 -0.62 -0.84
C CYS A 79 -2.62 -1.60 -2.00
N SER A 80 -3.88 -1.86 -2.38
CA SER A 80 -4.20 -2.73 -3.51
C SER A 80 -3.88 -2.06 -4.84
N VAL A 81 -4.17 -0.75 -4.99
CA VAL A 81 -3.73 0.05 -6.15
C VAL A 81 -2.20 0.06 -6.24
N SER A 82 -1.50 0.24 -5.12
CA SER A 82 -0.04 0.18 -5.06
C SER A 82 0.50 -1.20 -5.48
N ALA A 83 -0.14 -2.30 -5.05
CA ALA A 83 0.24 -3.65 -5.45
C ALA A 83 0.04 -3.88 -6.97
N ILE A 84 -1.04 -3.38 -7.56
CA ILE A 84 -1.23 -3.40 -9.02
C ILE A 84 -0.11 -2.64 -9.72
N ILE A 85 0.26 -1.45 -9.20
CA ILE A 85 1.38 -0.68 -9.76
C ILE A 85 2.68 -1.50 -9.69
N CYS A 86 2.96 -2.21 -8.58
CA CYS A 86 4.12 -3.11 -8.49
C CYS A 86 4.13 -4.17 -9.59
N CYS A 87 2.97 -4.72 -9.96
CA CYS A 87 2.86 -5.74 -11.00
C CYS A 87 3.17 -5.18 -12.41
N ILE A 88 2.86 -3.92 -12.70
CA ILE A 88 2.90 -3.37 -14.06
C ILE A 88 4.05 -2.41 -14.32
N ILE A 89 4.65 -1.78 -13.30
CA ILE A 89 5.56 -0.65 -13.45
C ILE A 89 6.80 -0.99 -14.28
N PHE A 90 7.29 -2.22 -14.24
CA PHE A 90 8.46 -2.66 -15.00
C PHE A 90 8.16 -2.94 -16.48
N PHE A 91 6.88 -3.00 -16.85
CA PHE A 91 6.44 -3.22 -18.24
C PHE A 91 5.97 -1.94 -18.93
N VAL A 92 5.83 -0.83 -18.20
CA VAL A 92 5.34 0.45 -18.72
C VAL A 92 6.51 1.38 -19.05
N LYS A 93 6.46 2.02 -20.25
CA LYS A 93 7.50 2.99 -20.68
C LYS A 93 7.44 4.30 -19.90
N LYS A 94 6.25 4.93 -19.80
CA LYS A 94 6.03 6.20 -19.08
C LYS A 94 5.65 5.95 -17.64
N LYS A 95 6.61 5.56 -16.81
CA LYS A 95 6.39 5.08 -15.44
C LYS A 95 6.62 6.13 -14.32
N GLN A 96 6.99 7.36 -14.66
CA GLN A 96 7.41 8.35 -13.65
C GLN A 96 6.30 8.68 -12.63
N PHE A 97 5.05 8.88 -13.06
CA PHE A 97 3.94 9.13 -12.14
C PHE A 97 3.60 7.88 -11.32
N LEU A 98 3.64 6.68 -11.92
CA LEU A 98 3.42 5.43 -11.21
C LEU A 98 4.49 5.21 -10.12
N PHE A 99 5.76 5.52 -10.42
CA PHE A 99 6.83 5.48 -9.43
C PHE A 99 6.58 6.46 -8.29
N GLU A 100 6.25 7.72 -8.59
CA GLU A 100 5.98 8.74 -7.59
C GLU A 100 4.78 8.36 -6.72
N PHE A 101 3.69 7.90 -7.33
CA PHE A 101 2.52 7.41 -6.61
C PHE A 101 2.88 6.23 -5.69
N LEU A 102 3.57 5.23 -6.22
CA LEU A 102 4.00 4.06 -5.46
C LEU A 102 4.98 4.44 -4.34
N PHE A 103 5.89 5.40 -4.60
CA PHE A 103 6.84 5.87 -3.60
C PHE A 103 6.14 6.45 -2.38
N TYR A 104 5.15 7.30 -2.57
CA TYR A 104 4.41 7.88 -1.46
C TYR A 104 3.40 6.89 -0.87
N CYS A 105 2.48 6.40 -1.69
CA CYS A 105 1.36 5.59 -1.22
C CYS A 105 1.81 4.19 -0.78
N GLY A 106 2.77 3.59 -1.50
CA GLY A 106 3.29 2.27 -1.17
C GLY A 106 4.10 2.29 0.13
N ILE A 107 5.04 3.23 0.29
CA ILE A 107 5.87 3.30 1.50
C ILE A 107 5.01 3.69 2.71
N ILE A 108 4.24 4.80 2.62
CA ILE A 108 3.43 5.28 3.74
C ILE A 108 2.35 4.25 4.10
N GLY A 109 1.57 3.80 3.11
CA GLY A 109 0.48 2.85 3.33
C GLY A 109 0.97 1.48 3.78
N GLY A 110 2.05 0.96 3.17
CA GLY A 110 2.64 -0.31 3.57
C GLY A 110 3.20 -0.28 4.99
N PHE A 111 3.90 0.80 5.34
CA PHE A 111 4.47 0.97 6.69
C PHE A 111 3.36 1.07 7.76
N ILE A 112 2.34 1.89 7.53
CA ILE A 112 1.21 2.02 8.45
C ILE A 112 0.47 0.69 8.60
N SER A 113 0.25 -0.05 7.49
CA SER A 113 -0.41 -1.36 7.55
C SER A 113 0.38 -2.38 8.37
N ILE A 114 1.72 -2.36 8.32
CA ILE A 114 2.55 -3.24 9.15
C ILE A 114 2.57 -2.77 10.61
N LEU A 115 2.47 -1.46 10.87
CA LEU A 115 2.39 -0.92 12.23
C LEU A 115 1.05 -1.20 12.89
N THR A 116 -0.04 -1.14 12.15
CA THR A 116 -1.41 -1.34 12.63
C THR A 116 -2.12 -2.42 11.81
N PRO A 117 -1.71 -3.71 11.92
CA PRO A 117 -2.22 -4.76 11.06
C PRO A 117 -3.69 -5.03 11.32
N GLN A 118 -4.48 -5.04 10.24
CA GLN A 118 -5.85 -5.51 10.21
C GLN A 118 -5.94 -6.60 9.14
N ILE A 119 -6.20 -7.83 9.56
CA ILE A 119 -6.12 -9.01 8.72
C ILE A 119 -7.49 -9.69 8.68
N THR A 120 -7.93 -10.10 7.50
CA THR A 120 -9.09 -10.96 7.32
C THR A 120 -8.60 -12.36 6.94
N LEU A 121 -8.99 -13.35 7.74
CA LEU A 121 -8.81 -14.75 7.43
C LEU A 121 -10.14 -15.30 6.89
N TYR A 122 -10.12 -15.77 5.66
CA TYR A 122 -11.24 -16.44 5.04
C TYR A 122 -11.16 -17.94 5.37
N ASP A 123 -12.16 -18.44 6.05
CA ASP A 123 -12.24 -19.84 6.56
C ASP A 123 -11.00 -20.30 7.36
N GLY A 124 -10.34 -19.36 8.06
CA GLY A 124 -9.13 -19.63 8.85
C GLY A 124 -7.87 -19.93 8.02
N ASN A 125 -7.88 -19.65 6.73
CA ASN A 125 -6.75 -19.94 5.85
C ASN A 125 -5.57 -18.97 6.08
N TYR A 126 -4.47 -19.49 6.63
CA TYR A 126 -3.25 -18.73 6.91
C TYR A 126 -2.55 -18.14 5.67
N PHE A 127 -2.90 -18.56 4.46
CA PHE A 127 -2.41 -17.92 3.24
C PHE A 127 -2.71 -16.41 3.25
N PHE A 128 -3.89 -15.99 3.69
CA PHE A 128 -4.29 -14.58 3.75
C PHE A 128 -3.47 -13.79 4.76
N TYR A 129 -3.06 -14.43 5.86
CA TYR A 129 -2.15 -13.85 6.85
C TYR A 129 -0.77 -13.56 6.25
N ILE A 130 -0.17 -14.54 5.58
CA ILE A 130 1.12 -14.39 4.89
C ILE A 130 1.01 -13.35 3.78
N MET A 131 -0.08 -13.40 2.99
CA MET A 131 -0.34 -12.49 1.89
C MET A 131 -0.45 -11.04 2.35
N PHE A 132 -0.98 -10.78 3.55
CA PHE A 132 -1.02 -9.44 4.12
C PHE A 132 0.39 -8.85 4.24
N TYR A 133 1.33 -9.55 4.89
CA TYR A 133 2.70 -9.06 5.07
C TYR A 133 3.48 -9.01 3.75
N PHE A 134 3.32 -10.03 2.91
CA PHE A 134 3.94 -10.07 1.58
C PHE A 134 3.53 -8.85 0.73
N LYS A 135 2.25 -8.56 0.64
CA LYS A 135 1.72 -7.41 -0.12
C LYS A 135 2.29 -6.09 0.42
N HIS A 136 2.22 -5.87 1.74
CA HIS A 136 2.66 -4.61 2.33
C HIS A 136 4.18 -4.44 2.29
N ALA A 137 4.96 -5.50 2.45
CA ALA A 137 6.41 -5.47 2.22
C ALA A 137 6.75 -5.15 0.75
N SER A 138 6.05 -5.76 -0.21
CA SER A 138 6.29 -5.55 -1.64
C SER A 138 6.06 -4.10 -2.07
N ILE A 139 4.99 -3.45 -1.60
CA ILE A 139 4.71 -2.05 -1.93
C ILE A 139 5.67 -1.06 -1.25
N ILE A 140 6.37 -1.46 -0.19
CA ILE A 140 7.48 -0.70 0.41
C ILE A 140 8.77 -0.90 -0.39
N ILE A 141 9.13 -2.15 -0.69
CA ILE A 141 10.39 -2.52 -1.34
C ILE A 141 10.49 -1.95 -2.76
N ASN A 142 9.43 -2.12 -3.57
CA ASN A 142 9.44 -1.78 -5.00
C ASN A 142 9.85 -0.32 -5.29
N PRO A 143 9.27 0.72 -4.68
CA PRO A 143 9.66 2.10 -4.95
C PRO A 143 11.08 2.41 -4.47
N ILE A 144 11.57 1.76 -3.41
CA ILE A 144 12.94 1.93 -2.92
C ILE A 144 13.93 1.37 -3.94
N GLU A 145 13.70 0.15 -4.44
CA GLU A 145 14.57 -0.43 -5.47
C GLU A 145 14.57 0.36 -6.78
N ILE A 146 13.41 0.86 -7.20
CA ILE A 146 13.29 1.73 -8.39
C ILE A 146 14.12 3.01 -8.20
N MET A 147 14.01 3.65 -7.04
CA MET A 147 14.78 4.85 -6.72
C MET A 147 16.29 4.58 -6.75
N TYR A 148 16.77 3.53 -6.08
CA TYR A 148 18.20 3.30 -5.92
C TYR A 148 18.85 2.58 -7.10
N ARG A 149 18.20 1.59 -7.72
CA ARG A 149 18.77 0.77 -8.77
C ARG A 149 18.44 1.28 -10.19
N MET A 150 17.24 1.83 -10.39
CA MET A 150 16.85 2.44 -11.67
C MET A 150 17.12 3.94 -11.72
N LYS A 151 17.65 4.54 -10.63
CA LYS A 151 18.00 5.98 -10.53
C LYS A 151 16.83 6.91 -10.83
N MET A 152 15.61 6.50 -10.53
CA MET A 152 14.45 7.38 -10.64
C MET A 152 14.37 8.32 -9.42
N HIS A 153 13.97 9.54 -9.66
CA HIS A 153 13.91 10.58 -8.63
C HIS A 153 12.52 11.24 -8.59
N LEU A 154 12.18 11.80 -7.42
CA LEU A 154 10.94 12.55 -7.25
C LEU A 154 11.05 13.89 -7.99
N ARG A 155 10.07 14.19 -8.85
CA ARG A 155 9.99 15.48 -9.53
C ARG A 155 9.44 16.57 -8.61
N LYS A 156 9.73 17.81 -8.94
CA LYS A 156 9.12 18.98 -8.27
C LYS A 156 7.59 18.85 -8.30
N TYR A 157 6.94 19.09 -7.16
CA TYR A 157 5.50 18.95 -6.96
C TYR A 157 4.95 17.52 -7.13
N SER A 158 5.78 16.47 -7.11
CA SER A 158 5.31 15.08 -7.17
C SER A 158 4.35 14.74 -6.01
N TRP A 159 4.62 15.24 -4.81
CA TRP A 159 3.75 15.10 -3.65
C TRP A 159 2.34 15.65 -3.88
N LEU A 160 2.22 16.85 -4.51
CA LEU A 160 0.94 17.46 -4.82
C LEU A 160 0.20 16.72 -5.94
N LYS A 161 0.94 16.24 -6.96
CA LYS A 161 0.37 15.41 -8.03
C LYS A 161 -0.15 14.08 -7.50
N THR A 162 0.58 13.47 -6.57
CA THR A 162 0.15 12.23 -5.91
C THR A 162 -1.08 12.48 -5.04
N PHE A 163 -1.10 13.57 -4.27
CA PHE A 163 -2.28 13.98 -3.50
C PHE A 163 -3.51 14.15 -4.39
N GLY A 164 -3.37 14.86 -5.52
CA GLY A 164 -4.43 14.98 -6.51
C GLY A 164 -4.89 13.62 -7.08
N GLY A 165 -3.94 12.72 -7.37
CA GLY A 165 -4.25 11.36 -7.82
C GLY A 165 -5.03 10.53 -6.80
N ILE A 166 -4.71 10.67 -5.50
CA ILE A 166 -5.45 10.02 -4.41
C ILE A 166 -6.87 10.58 -4.31
N ASN A 167 -7.03 11.91 -4.44
CA ASN A 167 -8.35 12.54 -4.40
C ASN A 167 -9.21 12.19 -5.62
N ILE A 168 -8.62 11.98 -6.79
CA ILE A 168 -9.34 11.42 -7.96
C ILE A 168 -9.79 9.98 -7.64
N LEU A 169 -8.93 9.15 -7.05
CA LEU A 169 -9.30 7.81 -6.63
C LEU A 169 -10.43 7.85 -5.59
N LEU A 170 -10.36 8.75 -4.62
CA LEU A 170 -11.40 8.97 -3.61
C LEU A 170 -12.74 9.32 -4.26
N ALA A 171 -12.75 10.25 -5.23
CA ALA A 171 -13.95 10.64 -5.96
C ALA A 171 -14.58 9.49 -6.76
N ILE A 172 -13.78 8.52 -7.22
CA ILE A 172 -14.24 7.30 -7.88
C ILE A 172 -14.79 6.30 -6.86
N VAL A 173 -14.10 6.14 -5.73
CA VAL A 173 -14.43 5.13 -4.71
C VAL A 173 -15.70 5.49 -3.93
N MET A 174 -15.96 6.77 -3.68
CA MET A 174 -17.15 7.20 -2.94
C MET A 174 -18.48 6.68 -3.54
N PRO A 175 -18.78 6.88 -4.84
CA PRO A 175 -20.00 6.33 -5.43
C PRO A 175 -20.02 4.79 -5.46
N VAL A 176 -18.86 4.14 -5.60
CA VAL A 176 -18.75 2.67 -5.52
C VAL A 176 -19.12 2.19 -4.11
N ASN A 177 -18.59 2.83 -3.06
CA ASN A 177 -18.95 2.51 -1.69
C ASN A 177 -20.44 2.69 -1.43
N ALA A 178 -21.03 3.79 -1.92
CA ALA A 178 -22.45 4.04 -1.77
C ALA A 178 -23.32 2.98 -2.49
N ALA A 179 -22.93 2.57 -3.69
CA ALA A 179 -23.67 1.57 -4.47
C ALA A 179 -23.57 0.16 -3.91
N LEU A 180 -22.39 -0.22 -3.36
CA LEU A 180 -22.12 -1.58 -2.89
C LEU A 180 -22.29 -1.76 -1.36
N GLY A 181 -22.47 -0.67 -0.60
CA GLY A 181 -22.41 -0.69 0.86
C GLY A 181 -21.01 -1.10 1.36
N SER A 182 -19.96 -0.78 0.60
CA SER A 182 -18.57 -1.12 0.88
C SER A 182 -17.85 -0.03 1.68
N ASN A 183 -16.59 -0.30 2.09
CA ASN A 183 -15.78 0.63 2.86
C ASN A 183 -14.36 0.79 2.28
N TYR A 184 -14.25 0.83 0.95
CA TYR A 184 -12.95 1.08 0.31
C TYR A 184 -12.38 2.42 0.72
N LEU A 185 -11.05 2.48 0.90
CA LEU A 185 -10.29 3.61 1.45
C LEU A 185 -10.70 4.02 2.88
N TYR A 186 -11.52 3.21 3.56
CA TYR A 186 -12.05 3.51 4.90
C TYR A 186 -12.79 4.85 5.00
N VAL A 187 -13.47 5.28 3.93
CA VAL A 187 -14.18 6.57 3.91
C VAL A 187 -15.59 6.51 4.47
N ALA A 188 -16.15 5.31 4.66
CA ALA A 188 -17.48 5.15 5.27
C ALA A 188 -17.37 4.84 6.78
N LYS A 189 -16.37 4.06 7.19
CA LYS A 189 -16.10 3.69 8.59
C LYS A 189 -14.59 3.60 8.80
N PRO A 190 -14.07 4.00 9.98
CA PRO A 190 -12.65 3.83 10.28
C PRO A 190 -12.26 2.35 10.32
N PRO A 191 -10.98 2.02 10.09
CA PRO A 191 -10.48 0.66 10.27
C PRO A 191 -10.61 0.21 11.73
N ILE A 192 -10.68 -1.11 11.95
CA ILE A 192 -10.76 -1.71 13.30
C ILE A 192 -9.44 -1.49 14.05
N ALA A 193 -8.32 -1.56 13.33
CA ALA A 193 -7.01 -1.30 13.89
C ALA A 193 -6.90 0.16 14.36
N LYS A 194 -6.41 0.37 15.58
CA LYS A 194 -6.15 1.70 16.14
C LYS A 194 -5.03 2.38 15.35
N ASN A 195 -5.41 3.20 14.39
CA ASN A 195 -4.45 3.93 13.56
C ASN A 195 -4.26 5.35 14.12
N PRO A 196 -3.04 5.72 14.56
CA PRO A 196 -2.77 7.04 15.15
C PRO A 196 -2.92 8.21 14.16
N LEU A 197 -3.04 7.93 12.86
CA LEU A 197 -3.26 8.95 11.83
C LEU A 197 -4.74 9.32 11.66
N ILE A 198 -5.66 8.64 12.34
CA ILE A 198 -7.08 8.95 12.29
C ILE A 198 -7.37 10.02 13.33
N LEU A 199 -7.66 11.23 12.86
CA LEU A 199 -8.11 12.34 13.68
C LEU A 199 -9.61 12.53 13.49
N GLY A 200 -10.38 12.37 14.56
CA GLY A 200 -11.85 12.44 14.54
C GLY A 200 -12.49 11.11 14.94
N THR A 201 -13.75 11.15 15.31
CA THR A 201 -14.50 10.00 15.82
C THR A 201 -15.35 9.33 14.74
N GLY A 202 -15.65 10.04 13.66
CA GLY A 202 -16.62 9.64 12.64
C GLY A 202 -18.06 9.88 13.03
N GLU A 203 -18.30 10.46 14.20
CA GLU A 203 -19.67 10.80 14.67
C GLU A 203 -20.23 12.04 13.98
N ASN A 204 -19.36 12.97 13.58
CA ASN A 204 -19.72 14.16 12.85
C ASN A 204 -19.50 13.98 11.36
N THR A 205 -20.25 14.71 10.55
CA THR A 205 -20.09 14.75 9.09
C THR A 205 -19.73 16.15 8.62
N ILE A 206 -18.77 16.24 7.73
CA ILE A 206 -18.36 17.48 7.04
C ILE A 206 -18.53 17.22 5.55
N LEU A 207 -19.33 18.03 4.85
CA LEU A 207 -19.63 17.85 3.43
C LEU A 207 -20.12 16.44 3.06
N GLY A 208 -20.85 15.78 3.98
CA GLY A 208 -21.37 14.42 3.77
C GLY A 208 -20.40 13.29 4.00
N LEU A 209 -19.16 13.58 4.45
CA LEU A 209 -18.15 12.60 4.83
C LEU A 209 -17.92 12.60 6.35
N PRO A 210 -17.56 11.45 6.96
CA PRO A 210 -17.14 11.43 8.35
C PRO A 210 -15.97 12.39 8.61
N ASP A 211 -15.97 13.06 9.75
CA ASP A 211 -14.98 14.09 10.13
C ASP A 211 -13.53 13.58 10.07
N TYR A 212 -13.27 12.33 10.44
CA TYR A 212 -11.93 11.74 10.38
C TYR A 212 -11.34 11.67 8.97
N VAL A 213 -12.17 11.67 7.92
CA VAL A 213 -11.68 11.65 6.53
C VAL A 213 -10.91 12.93 6.22
N PHE A 214 -11.37 14.09 6.71
CA PHE A 214 -10.65 15.36 6.56
C PHE A 214 -9.35 15.38 7.37
N GLY A 215 -9.38 14.83 8.60
CA GLY A 215 -8.16 14.62 9.39
C GLY A 215 -7.14 13.76 8.65
N PHE A 216 -7.61 12.70 8.01
CA PHE A 216 -6.78 11.81 7.19
C PHE A 216 -6.16 12.53 5.99
N GLU A 217 -6.92 13.36 5.27
CA GLU A 217 -6.45 14.18 4.14
C GLU A 217 -5.36 15.17 4.56
N ILE A 218 -5.54 15.85 5.69
CA ILE A 218 -4.55 16.80 6.22
C ILE A 218 -3.24 16.09 6.58
N ILE A 219 -3.33 14.97 7.32
CA ILE A 219 -2.15 14.19 7.69
C ILE A 219 -1.47 13.62 6.45
N LEU A 220 -2.23 13.09 5.51
CA LEU A 220 -1.70 12.56 4.25
C LEU A 220 -0.92 13.65 3.50
N LEU A 221 -1.50 14.84 3.34
CA LEU A 221 -0.83 15.97 2.67
C LEU A 221 0.50 16.34 3.36
N ILE A 222 0.51 16.38 4.70
CA ILE A 222 1.72 16.65 5.48
C ILE A 222 2.76 15.54 5.26
N LEU A 223 2.37 14.28 5.33
CA LEU A 223 3.28 13.15 5.13
C LEU A 223 3.88 13.15 3.71
N LEU A 224 3.07 13.39 2.68
CA LEU A 224 3.56 13.48 1.30
C LEU A 224 4.59 14.60 1.16
N LEU A 225 4.34 15.77 1.75
CA LEU A 225 5.27 16.89 1.73
C LEU A 225 6.56 16.57 2.49
N VAL A 226 6.47 16.00 3.70
CA VAL A 226 7.63 15.60 4.51
C VAL A 226 8.49 14.58 3.76
N PHE A 227 7.89 13.53 3.19
CA PHE A 227 8.61 12.55 2.37
C PHE A 227 9.28 13.21 1.16
N TYR A 228 8.60 14.14 0.48
CA TYR A 228 9.20 14.90 -0.61
C TYR A 228 10.43 15.68 -0.14
N LEU A 229 10.35 16.40 0.97
CA LEU A 229 11.46 17.21 1.49
C LEU A 229 12.68 16.36 1.87
N ILE A 230 12.44 15.14 2.40
CA ILE A 230 13.51 14.21 2.77
C ILE A 230 14.19 13.60 1.54
N PHE A 231 13.39 13.20 0.52
CA PHE A 231 13.87 12.39 -0.60
C PHE A 231 13.99 13.14 -1.94
N LYS A 232 13.67 14.45 -1.97
CA LYS A 232 13.88 15.26 -3.19
C LYS A 232 15.36 15.26 -3.60
N PRO A 233 15.65 15.30 -4.92
CA PRO A 233 17.03 15.44 -5.37
C PRO A 233 17.66 16.70 -4.76
N ARG A 234 18.82 16.56 -4.14
CA ARG A 234 19.62 17.73 -3.74
C ARG A 234 20.26 18.31 -5.00
N ASN A 235 20.00 19.58 -5.29
CA ASN A 235 20.75 20.27 -6.33
C ASN A 235 22.24 20.22 -5.95
N ARG A 236 23.09 19.70 -6.84
CA ARG A 236 24.55 19.65 -6.64
C ARG A 236 25.22 21.03 -6.70
N ASN A 237 24.44 22.12 -6.77
CA ASN A 237 24.90 23.49 -6.95
C ASN A 237 24.54 24.43 -5.77
N GLU A 238 24.34 23.88 -4.56
CA GLU A 238 24.30 24.67 -3.32
C GLU A 238 25.41 24.19 -2.35
#